data_4d37bb186e77739e057ccdcfcabbf56f
#
_entry.id   4d37bb186e77739e057ccdcfcabbf56f
#
_cell.length_a   1.000
_cell.length_b   1.000
_cell.length_c   1.000
_cell.angle_alpha   90.00
_cell.angle_beta   90.00
_cell.angle_gamma   90.00
#
_symmetry.space_group_name_H-M   'P 1'
#
loop_
_entity.id
_entity.type
_entity.pdbx_description
1 polymer ?
#
loop_
_entity_poly.entity_id
_entity_poly.type
_entity_poly.pdbx_seq_one_letter_code
_entity_poly.pdbx_strand_id
1 'polypeptide(L)'
;MLDLIFILGCSILAIMGHLARNRKWLEWIIRIIIGSFCGCELLAAVVTQDSTIPWANQVLYAMAAATGLLLFLPVREIYSKALTVIDGIVSLRCITGPIRHHMNAFKSIMDRDIFVPKSVPHMVGLFIYITTFGMMLQTINPANFNIPAIPFPLPISIIQLFSYNGLGLVLLSFCGVGIFITRDWKAAFKRLGWEKPTWAHVGIGLALIVFSFGFDLAWSLYTHGLADQDLATKLSQYNSGTFSVADGFGMSVFIALCTAIFAGVGEETLIRGALQPAIGILPAAILHGILHAQFAHAPIFIIQVALWSMVMGIARRFTNTTTTIIGHAGFNFVTTFLFAFNP
;
A
#
# COMPACT_ATOMS: atom_id res chain seq x y z
N MET A 1 10.83 -2.16 -6.69
CA MET A 1 9.60 -2.91 -7.03
C MET A 1 9.64 -4.21 -6.27
N LEU A 2 8.54 -4.64 -5.64
CA LEU A 2 8.52 -5.94 -4.95
C LEU A 2 8.71 -7.05 -5.99
N ASP A 3 9.64 -7.98 -5.72
CA ASP A 3 9.87 -9.12 -6.57
C ASP A 3 8.67 -10.08 -6.53
N LEU A 4 8.34 -10.72 -7.65
CA LEU A 4 7.28 -11.73 -7.73
C LEU A 4 7.53 -12.88 -6.75
N ILE A 5 8.78 -13.29 -6.56
CA ILE A 5 9.18 -14.32 -5.60
C ILE A 5 8.81 -13.90 -4.19
N PHE A 6 9.06 -12.63 -3.82
CA PHE A 6 8.68 -12.09 -2.52
C PHE A 6 7.16 -12.10 -2.34
N ILE A 7 6.40 -11.64 -3.35
CA ILE A 7 4.93 -11.64 -3.32
C ILE A 7 4.38 -13.07 -3.16
N LEU A 8 4.93 -14.05 -3.87
CA LEU A 8 4.55 -15.46 -3.75
C LEU A 8 4.89 -16.00 -2.36
N GLY A 9 6.07 -15.71 -1.83
CA GLY A 9 6.46 -16.07 -0.47
C GLY A 9 5.51 -15.51 0.58
N CYS A 10 5.16 -14.23 0.48
CA CYS A 10 4.16 -13.59 1.33
C CYS A 10 2.77 -14.23 1.21
N SER A 11 2.37 -14.61 -0.01
CA SER A 11 1.09 -15.28 -0.27
C SER A 11 1.04 -16.67 0.38
N ILE A 12 2.12 -17.44 0.27
CA ILE A 12 2.25 -18.75 0.94
C ILE A 12 2.18 -18.58 2.45
N LEU A 13 2.91 -17.62 3.01
CA LEU A 13 2.91 -17.36 4.45
C LEU A 13 1.53 -16.91 4.96
N ALA A 14 0.82 -16.10 4.18
CA ALA A 14 -0.55 -15.70 4.49
C ALA A 14 -1.51 -16.91 4.50
N ILE A 15 -1.40 -17.81 3.53
CA ILE A 15 -2.14 -19.10 3.49
C ILE A 15 -1.82 -19.93 4.74
N MET A 16 -0.54 -20.09 5.06
CA MET A 16 -0.12 -20.82 6.27
C MET A 16 -0.71 -20.19 7.52
N GLY A 17 -0.77 -18.86 7.62
CA GLY A 17 -1.41 -18.13 8.72
C GLY A 17 -2.88 -18.51 8.91
N HIS A 18 -3.64 -18.62 7.83
CA HIS A 18 -5.04 -19.05 7.89
C HIS A 18 -5.19 -20.53 8.25
N LEU A 19 -4.32 -21.41 7.74
CA LEU A 19 -4.30 -22.84 8.10
C LEU A 19 -3.91 -23.07 9.56
N ALA A 20 -3.06 -22.21 10.11
CA ALA A 20 -2.59 -22.28 11.49
C ALA A 20 -3.67 -21.93 12.53
N ARG A 21 -4.79 -21.30 12.12
CA ARG A 21 -5.83 -20.83 13.04
C ARG A 21 -6.31 -21.89 14.03
N ASN A 22 -6.34 -23.16 13.63
CA ASN A 22 -6.77 -24.28 14.45
C ASN A 22 -5.67 -25.36 14.61
N ARG A 23 -4.40 -25.05 14.29
CA ARG A 23 -3.28 -26.00 14.29
C ARG A 23 -2.07 -25.41 14.99
N LYS A 24 -1.93 -25.67 16.29
CA LYS A 24 -0.83 -25.13 17.11
C LYS A 24 0.58 -25.43 16.57
N TRP A 25 0.79 -26.61 15.99
CA TRP A 25 2.09 -26.95 15.42
C TRP A 25 2.47 -26.05 14.24
N LEU A 26 1.49 -25.68 13.40
CA LEU A 26 1.70 -24.78 12.27
C LEU A 26 1.92 -23.33 12.73
N GLU A 27 1.24 -22.91 13.82
CA GLU A 27 1.52 -21.62 14.46
C GLU A 27 2.97 -21.55 14.95
N TRP A 28 3.50 -22.63 15.54
CA TRP A 28 4.90 -22.68 15.96
C TRP A 28 5.87 -22.60 14.77
N ILE A 29 5.59 -23.30 13.67
CA ILE A 29 6.41 -23.18 12.44
C ILE A 29 6.43 -21.71 11.95
N ILE A 30 5.29 -21.03 11.91
CA ILE A 30 5.22 -19.61 11.51
C ILE A 30 6.06 -18.74 12.48
N ARG A 31 5.96 -18.97 13.78
CA ARG A 31 6.78 -18.25 14.77
C ARG A 31 8.29 -18.50 14.59
N ILE A 32 8.69 -19.72 14.26
CA ILE A 32 10.08 -20.06 13.93
C ILE A 32 10.50 -19.31 12.66
N ILE A 33 9.69 -19.30 11.61
CA ILE A 33 9.97 -18.56 10.37
C ILE A 33 10.20 -17.08 10.69
N ILE A 34 9.26 -16.43 11.41
CA ILE A 34 9.36 -15.01 11.79
C ILE A 34 10.61 -14.76 12.64
N GLY A 35 10.91 -15.64 13.62
CA GLY A 35 12.11 -15.54 14.44
C GLY A 35 13.40 -15.72 13.66
N SER A 36 13.41 -16.61 12.66
CA SER A 36 14.55 -16.78 11.76
C SER A 36 14.79 -15.54 10.90
N PHE A 37 13.72 -14.89 10.40
CA PHE A 37 13.83 -13.62 9.69
C PHE A 37 14.41 -12.53 10.60
N CYS A 38 13.94 -12.40 11.83
CA CYS A 38 14.53 -11.49 12.83
C CYS A 38 16.02 -11.74 13.02
N GLY A 39 16.44 -13.00 13.13
CA GLY A 39 17.86 -13.38 13.23
C GLY A 39 18.65 -13.01 11.97
N CYS A 40 18.10 -13.25 10.78
CA CYS A 40 18.73 -12.89 9.52
C CYS A 40 18.87 -11.36 9.36
N GLU A 41 17.83 -10.59 9.70
CA GLU A 41 17.86 -9.11 9.68
C GLU A 41 18.93 -8.56 10.63
N LEU A 42 19.02 -9.13 11.86
CA LEU A 42 20.04 -8.75 12.84
C LEU A 42 21.45 -9.11 12.35
N LEU A 43 21.64 -10.32 11.82
CA LEU A 43 22.91 -10.74 11.25
C LEU A 43 23.33 -9.85 10.08
N ALA A 44 22.40 -9.54 9.17
CA ALA A 44 22.63 -8.62 8.07
C ALA A 44 23.07 -7.25 8.58
N ALA A 45 22.39 -6.71 9.60
CA ALA A 45 22.72 -5.44 10.23
C ALA A 45 24.14 -5.43 10.83
N VAL A 46 24.55 -6.52 11.48
CA VAL A 46 25.90 -6.66 12.04
C VAL A 46 26.97 -6.77 10.95
N VAL A 47 26.72 -7.59 9.92
CA VAL A 47 27.67 -7.78 8.81
C VAL A 47 27.86 -6.51 7.98
N THR A 48 26.81 -5.70 7.84
CA THR A 48 26.84 -4.45 7.06
C THR A 48 27.19 -3.23 7.91
N GLN A 49 27.59 -3.39 9.17
CA GLN A 49 27.85 -2.28 10.08
C GLN A 49 28.91 -1.29 9.55
N ASP A 50 29.92 -1.79 8.84
CA ASP A 50 30.98 -0.99 8.24
C ASP A 50 30.63 -0.48 6.82
N SER A 51 29.38 -0.65 6.39
CA SER A 51 28.95 -0.20 5.07
C SER A 51 28.91 1.33 4.97
N THR A 52 29.12 1.83 3.76
CA THR A 52 29.02 3.25 3.45
C THR A 52 27.58 3.81 3.51
N ILE A 53 26.61 2.99 3.92
CA ILE A 53 25.19 3.32 3.98
C ILE A 53 24.64 3.12 5.41
N PRO A 54 24.95 4.03 6.37
CA PRO A 54 24.52 3.90 7.76
C PRO A 54 22.99 3.79 7.92
N TRP A 55 22.23 4.45 7.04
CA TRP A 55 20.77 4.42 7.06
C TRP A 55 20.18 3.03 6.85
N ALA A 56 20.63 2.28 5.83
CA ALA A 56 20.15 0.94 5.54
C ALA A 56 20.38 -0.01 6.73
N ASN A 57 21.51 0.15 7.39
CA ASN A 57 21.85 -0.62 8.58
C ASN A 57 20.93 -0.29 9.78
N GLN A 58 20.65 0.99 10.03
CA GLN A 58 19.69 1.38 11.07
C GLN A 58 18.29 0.81 10.81
N VAL A 59 17.86 0.79 9.53
CA VAL A 59 16.59 0.17 9.15
C VAL A 59 16.59 -1.33 9.42
N LEU A 60 17.68 -2.05 9.14
CA LEU A 60 17.78 -3.48 9.46
C LEU A 60 17.67 -3.75 10.96
N TYR A 61 18.32 -2.98 11.82
CA TYR A 61 18.15 -3.08 13.27
C TYR A 61 16.71 -2.83 13.71
N ALA A 62 16.08 -1.79 13.14
CA ALA A 62 14.69 -1.46 13.45
C ALA A 62 13.72 -2.57 12.99
N MET A 63 13.95 -3.15 11.81
CA MET A 63 13.19 -4.31 11.30
C MET A 63 13.34 -5.51 12.22
N ALA A 64 14.57 -5.89 12.57
CA ALA A 64 14.84 -7.01 13.47
C ALA A 64 14.14 -6.80 14.83
N ALA A 65 14.24 -5.61 15.41
CA ALA A 65 13.54 -5.29 16.64
C ALA A 65 12.02 -5.40 16.51
N ALA A 66 11.44 -4.82 15.46
CA ALA A 66 9.99 -4.87 15.23
C ALA A 66 9.49 -6.31 14.97
N THR A 67 10.23 -7.09 14.16
CA THR A 67 9.92 -8.49 13.85
C THR A 67 10.03 -9.37 15.11
N GLY A 68 11.06 -9.17 15.93
CA GLY A 68 11.21 -9.87 17.21
C GLY A 68 10.10 -9.51 18.20
N LEU A 69 9.79 -8.23 18.37
CA LEU A 69 8.72 -7.74 19.25
C LEU A 69 7.35 -8.26 18.84
N LEU A 70 7.10 -8.46 17.54
CA LEU A 70 5.85 -9.02 17.04
C LEU A 70 5.52 -10.40 17.61
N LEU A 71 6.53 -11.20 17.98
CA LEU A 71 6.31 -12.53 18.56
C LEU A 71 5.68 -12.48 19.97
N PHE A 72 5.79 -11.34 20.67
CA PHE A 72 5.25 -11.16 22.01
C PHE A 72 3.80 -10.69 21.99
N LEU A 73 2.92 -11.44 22.66
CA LEU A 73 1.50 -11.11 22.73
C LEU A 73 1.21 -9.73 23.33
N PRO A 74 1.85 -9.31 24.46
CA PRO A 74 1.61 -7.99 25.03
C PRO A 74 1.89 -6.84 24.06
N VAL A 75 2.92 -6.95 23.23
CA VAL A 75 3.25 -5.94 22.22
C VAL A 75 2.12 -5.85 21.18
N ARG A 76 1.60 -6.97 20.72
CA ARG A 76 0.46 -7.00 19.80
C ARG A 76 -0.84 -6.45 20.42
N GLU A 77 -1.04 -6.62 21.72
CA GLU A 77 -2.17 -6.03 22.46
C GLU A 77 -2.04 -4.50 22.56
N ILE A 78 -0.85 -3.99 22.85
CA ILE A 78 -0.57 -2.55 22.87
C ILE A 78 -0.80 -1.97 21.47
N TYR A 79 -0.27 -2.62 20.43
CA TYR A 79 -0.47 -2.21 19.04
C TYR A 79 -1.96 -2.16 18.67
N SER A 80 -2.74 -3.18 19.03
CA SER A 80 -4.19 -3.22 18.77
C SER A 80 -4.94 -2.05 19.43
N LYS A 81 -4.59 -1.71 20.68
CA LYS A 81 -5.16 -0.57 21.40
C LYS A 81 -4.79 0.76 20.73
N ALA A 82 -3.53 0.93 20.38
CA ALA A 82 -3.04 2.13 19.67
C ALA A 82 -3.75 2.30 18.33
N LEU A 83 -3.89 1.22 17.53
CA LEU A 83 -4.62 1.27 16.26
C LEU A 83 -6.08 1.69 16.45
N THR A 84 -6.75 1.20 17.47
CA THR A 84 -8.15 1.56 17.76
C THR A 84 -8.30 3.05 18.01
N VAL A 85 -7.37 3.64 18.76
CA VAL A 85 -7.36 5.10 19.04
C VAL A 85 -7.06 5.88 17.77
N ILE A 86 -5.97 5.54 17.07
CA ILE A 86 -5.53 6.23 15.84
C ILE A 86 -6.62 6.16 14.77
N ASP A 87 -7.17 4.96 14.51
CA ASP A 87 -8.23 4.77 13.51
C ASP A 87 -9.51 5.54 13.90
N GLY A 88 -9.80 5.64 15.19
CA GLY A 88 -10.89 6.48 15.72
C GLY A 88 -10.69 7.96 15.39
N ILE A 89 -9.48 8.48 15.54
CA ILE A 89 -9.12 9.87 15.21
C ILE A 89 -9.16 10.09 13.70
N VAL A 90 -8.43 9.29 12.93
CA VAL A 90 -8.28 9.45 11.46
C VAL A 90 -9.62 9.28 10.75
N SER A 91 -10.49 8.40 11.24
CA SER A 91 -11.82 8.20 10.65
C SER A 91 -12.85 9.27 11.00
N LEU A 92 -12.43 10.35 11.65
CA LEU A 92 -13.30 11.48 12.03
C LEU A 92 -14.57 11.05 12.81
N ARG A 93 -14.49 9.95 13.56
CA ARG A 93 -15.65 9.43 14.32
C ARG A 93 -16.26 10.46 15.26
N CYS A 94 -15.44 11.40 15.74
CA CYS A 94 -15.89 12.49 16.60
C CYS A 94 -16.71 13.56 15.85
N ILE A 95 -16.45 13.75 14.54
CA ILE A 95 -17.11 14.80 13.73
C ILE A 95 -18.40 14.30 13.09
N THR A 96 -18.51 13.01 12.82
CA THR A 96 -19.65 12.41 12.09
C THR A 96 -20.80 12.01 12.99
N GLY A 97 -20.76 12.32 14.30
CA GLY A 97 -21.84 11.99 15.25
C GLY A 97 -23.24 12.39 14.76
N PRO A 98 -23.47 13.64 14.33
CA PRO A 98 -24.77 14.09 13.83
C PRO A 98 -25.16 13.50 12.47
N ILE A 99 -24.20 13.26 11.59
CA ILE A 99 -24.42 12.72 10.22
C ILE A 99 -24.65 11.21 10.25
N ARG A 100 -24.28 10.54 11.34
CA ARG A 100 -24.35 9.10 11.53
C ARG A 100 -25.78 8.52 11.38
N HIS A 101 -26.80 9.32 11.65
CA HIS A 101 -28.21 8.87 11.56
C HIS A 101 -28.63 8.59 10.12
N HIS A 102 -28.12 9.36 9.14
CA HIS A 102 -28.39 9.14 7.72
C HIS A 102 -27.45 8.11 7.09
N MET A 103 -26.31 7.78 7.75
CA MET A 103 -25.31 6.83 7.25
C MET A 103 -25.52 5.40 7.79
N ASN A 104 -26.57 5.12 8.55
CA ASN A 104 -26.84 3.77 9.10
C ASN A 104 -27.07 2.70 8.02
N ALA A 105 -27.47 3.11 6.81
CA ALA A 105 -27.55 2.21 5.65
C ALA A 105 -26.18 1.70 5.16
N PHE A 106 -25.10 2.45 5.41
CA PHE A 106 -23.73 2.08 5.07
C PHE A 106 -23.02 1.24 6.16
N LYS A 107 -23.69 1.03 7.30
CA LYS A 107 -23.09 0.45 8.51
C LYS A 107 -22.91 -1.07 8.47
N SER A 108 -23.56 -1.77 7.52
CA SER A 108 -23.57 -3.23 7.48
C SER A 108 -22.33 -3.86 6.80
N ILE A 109 -21.48 -3.05 6.17
CA ILE A 109 -20.41 -3.53 5.28
C ILE A 109 -19.05 -3.59 5.98
N MET A 110 -18.93 -2.96 7.15
CA MET A 110 -17.66 -2.90 7.85
C MET A 110 -17.56 -4.00 8.91
N ASP A 111 -17.24 -5.20 8.47
CA ASP A 111 -16.66 -6.20 9.34
C ASP A 111 -15.39 -5.59 9.95
N ARG A 112 -15.49 -5.27 11.25
CA ARG A 112 -14.42 -4.65 12.02
C ARG A 112 -13.37 -5.71 12.36
N ASP A 113 -12.66 -6.21 11.36
CA ASP A 113 -11.45 -6.99 11.58
C ASP A 113 -10.30 -6.06 11.98
N ILE A 114 -10.53 -5.22 13.01
CA ILE A 114 -9.45 -4.52 13.70
C ILE A 114 -8.46 -5.58 14.15
N PHE A 115 -7.17 -5.27 14.07
CA PHE A 115 -6.09 -6.17 14.44
C PHE A 115 -6.40 -6.97 15.71
N VAL A 116 -6.49 -8.29 15.57
CA VAL A 116 -6.77 -9.21 16.67
C VAL A 116 -5.44 -9.79 17.16
N PRO A 117 -4.96 -9.44 18.37
CA PRO A 117 -3.62 -9.78 18.85
C PRO A 117 -3.30 -11.28 18.88
N LYS A 118 -4.31 -12.12 19.13
CA LYS A 118 -4.18 -13.59 19.16
C LYS A 118 -4.32 -14.25 17.79
N SER A 119 -4.69 -13.50 16.76
CA SER A 119 -4.89 -14.04 15.41
C SER A 119 -3.57 -14.27 14.69
N VAL A 120 -3.30 -15.52 14.31
CA VAL A 120 -2.12 -15.87 13.52
C VAL A 120 -2.11 -15.19 12.15
N PRO A 121 -3.23 -15.14 11.38
CA PRO A 121 -3.25 -14.37 10.13
C PRO A 121 -2.91 -12.89 10.32
N HIS A 122 -3.36 -12.24 11.40
CA HIS A 122 -3.03 -10.85 11.65
C HIS A 122 -1.57 -10.66 12.05
N MET A 123 -1.00 -11.60 12.81
CA MET A 123 0.44 -11.60 13.10
C MET A 123 1.27 -11.73 11.82
N VAL A 124 0.90 -12.63 10.92
CA VAL A 124 1.54 -12.78 9.62
C VAL A 124 1.37 -11.52 8.76
N GLY A 125 0.17 -10.95 8.71
CA GLY A 125 -0.07 -9.70 7.99
C GLY A 125 0.80 -8.55 8.49
N LEU A 126 0.96 -8.41 9.81
CA LEU A 126 1.84 -7.39 10.39
C LEU A 126 3.33 -7.69 10.14
N PHE A 127 3.73 -8.96 10.12
CA PHE A 127 5.08 -9.35 9.71
C PHE A 127 5.37 -8.96 8.25
N ILE A 128 4.47 -9.29 7.32
CA ILE A 128 4.60 -8.90 5.90
C ILE A 128 4.66 -7.39 5.78
N TYR A 129 3.83 -6.66 6.55
CA TYR A 129 3.85 -5.20 6.59
C TYR A 129 5.21 -4.66 7.03
N ILE A 130 5.76 -5.14 8.18
CA ILE A 130 7.06 -4.69 8.71
C ILE A 130 8.17 -4.96 7.69
N THR A 131 8.21 -6.17 7.13
CA THR A 131 9.24 -6.57 6.17
C THR A 131 9.15 -5.72 4.89
N THR A 132 7.95 -5.58 4.31
CA THR A 132 7.74 -4.75 3.11
C THR A 132 8.11 -3.30 3.36
N PHE A 133 7.64 -2.73 4.46
CA PHE A 133 7.93 -1.36 4.85
C PHE A 133 9.44 -1.13 5.02
N GLY A 134 10.12 -2.01 5.74
CA GLY A 134 11.56 -1.90 5.97
C GLY A 134 12.37 -2.07 4.70
N MET A 135 12.03 -3.04 3.83
CA MET A 135 12.70 -3.22 2.53
C MET A 135 12.56 -1.96 1.65
N MET A 136 11.37 -1.36 1.58
CA MET A 136 11.17 -0.12 0.83
C MET A 136 11.92 1.06 1.48
N LEU A 137 11.89 1.15 2.81
CA LEU A 137 12.58 2.22 3.54
C LEU A 137 14.11 2.18 3.33
N GLN A 138 14.71 1.00 3.18
CA GLN A 138 16.15 0.87 2.85
C GLN A 138 16.50 1.48 1.50
N THR A 139 15.57 1.48 0.54
CA THR A 139 15.79 2.08 -0.78
C THR A 139 15.72 3.60 -0.76
N ILE A 140 15.11 4.20 0.29
CA ILE A 140 15.02 5.64 0.48
C ILE A 140 16.26 6.12 1.22
N ASN A 141 17.38 6.24 0.50
CA ASN A 141 18.61 6.77 1.09
C ASN A 141 18.55 8.30 1.19
N PRO A 142 18.64 8.90 2.41
CA PRO A 142 18.65 10.35 2.57
C PRO A 142 19.74 11.06 1.79
N ALA A 143 20.88 10.40 1.53
CA ALA A 143 21.94 10.96 0.70
C ALA A 143 21.51 11.21 -0.76
N ASN A 144 20.44 10.54 -1.22
CA ASN A 144 19.92 10.70 -2.56
C ASN A 144 18.91 11.86 -2.68
N PHE A 145 18.53 12.53 -1.59
CA PHE A 145 17.55 13.62 -1.62
C PHE A 145 18.05 14.86 -2.38
N ASN A 146 19.36 15.05 -2.43
CA ASN A 146 20.00 16.18 -3.09
C ASN A 146 20.64 15.83 -4.43
N ILE A 147 20.36 14.65 -5.00
CA ILE A 147 20.90 14.28 -6.30
C ILE A 147 20.12 15.05 -7.38
N PRO A 148 20.79 15.97 -8.13
CA PRO A 148 20.13 16.72 -9.19
C PRO A 148 19.80 15.84 -10.41
N ALA A 149 20.52 14.74 -10.59
CA ALA A 149 20.27 13.81 -11.68
C ALA A 149 19.24 12.76 -11.26
N ILE A 150 18.08 12.79 -11.87
CA ILE A 150 17.12 11.70 -11.80
C ILE A 150 17.77 10.51 -12.50
N PRO A 151 17.92 9.34 -11.85
CA PRO A 151 18.28 8.14 -12.60
C PRO A 151 17.24 7.98 -13.70
N PHE A 152 17.69 7.88 -14.96
CA PHE A 152 16.76 7.69 -16.07
C PHE A 152 15.85 6.53 -15.77
N PRO A 153 14.55 6.73 -15.65
CA PRO A 153 13.62 5.64 -15.37
C PRO A 153 13.69 4.67 -16.54
N LEU A 154 13.71 3.38 -16.23
CA LEU A 154 13.50 2.37 -17.25
C LEU A 154 12.08 2.52 -17.79
N PRO A 155 11.90 2.40 -19.12
CA PRO A 155 10.57 2.40 -19.72
C PRO A 155 9.67 1.37 -19.07
N ILE A 156 8.39 1.70 -18.95
CA ILE A 156 7.41 0.83 -18.29
C ILE A 156 7.33 -0.53 -19.00
N SER A 157 7.41 -1.60 -18.22
CA SER A 157 7.16 -2.95 -18.72
C SER A 157 5.73 -3.38 -18.38
N ILE A 158 4.89 -3.52 -19.40
CA ILE A 158 3.49 -3.97 -19.23
C ILE A 158 3.44 -5.36 -18.57
N ILE A 159 4.39 -6.25 -18.90
CA ILE A 159 4.46 -7.58 -18.27
C ILE A 159 4.76 -7.47 -16.79
N GLN A 160 5.68 -6.59 -16.38
CA GLN A 160 5.98 -6.37 -14.97
C GLN A 160 4.79 -5.72 -14.25
N LEU A 161 4.18 -4.72 -14.86
CA LEU A 161 3.00 -4.06 -14.31
C LEU A 161 1.85 -5.06 -14.10
N PHE A 162 1.56 -5.91 -15.07
CA PHE A 162 0.58 -6.98 -14.93
C PHE A 162 0.97 -8.00 -13.86
N SER A 163 2.21 -8.50 -13.87
CA SER A 163 2.64 -9.59 -13.00
C SER A 163 2.77 -9.15 -11.54
N TYR A 164 3.31 -7.96 -11.28
CA TYR A 164 3.54 -7.48 -9.91
C TYR A 164 2.34 -6.70 -9.38
N ASN A 165 1.98 -5.58 -10.01
CA ASN A 165 0.93 -4.71 -9.51
C ASN A 165 -0.46 -5.30 -9.73
N GLY A 166 -0.74 -5.87 -10.90
CA GLY A 166 -2.02 -6.49 -11.20
C GLY A 166 -2.18 -7.82 -10.47
N LEU A 167 -1.66 -8.89 -11.08
CA LEU A 167 -1.91 -10.26 -10.61
C LEU A 167 -1.30 -10.53 -9.23
N GLY A 168 -0.06 -10.09 -8.99
CA GLY A 168 0.66 -10.39 -7.76
C GLY A 168 -0.01 -9.81 -6.53
N LEU A 169 -0.35 -8.51 -6.55
CA LEU A 169 -1.01 -7.85 -5.41
C LEU A 169 -2.43 -8.36 -5.19
N VAL A 170 -3.17 -8.67 -6.27
CA VAL A 170 -4.50 -9.28 -6.17
C VAL A 170 -4.41 -10.66 -5.53
N LEU A 171 -3.49 -11.52 -6.01
CA LEU A 171 -3.26 -12.85 -5.43
C LEU A 171 -2.91 -12.77 -3.94
N LEU A 172 -1.94 -11.92 -3.58
CA LEU A 172 -1.56 -11.69 -2.18
C LEU A 172 -2.75 -11.25 -1.33
N SER A 173 -3.61 -10.39 -1.87
CA SER A 173 -4.81 -9.90 -1.17
C SER A 173 -5.80 -11.02 -0.90
N PHE A 174 -6.09 -11.87 -1.89
CA PHE A 174 -6.98 -13.02 -1.71
C PHE A 174 -6.41 -14.06 -0.73
N CYS A 175 -5.11 -14.34 -0.81
CA CYS A 175 -4.42 -15.19 0.17
C CYS A 175 -4.46 -14.57 1.56
N GLY A 176 -4.24 -13.27 1.66
CA GLY A 176 -4.27 -12.50 2.91
C GLY A 176 -5.63 -12.49 3.61
N VAL A 177 -6.72 -12.57 2.87
CA VAL A 177 -8.06 -12.72 3.45
C VAL A 177 -8.51 -14.18 3.60
N GLY A 178 -7.70 -15.17 3.21
CA GLY A 178 -7.92 -16.59 3.44
C GLY A 178 -8.96 -17.22 2.53
N ILE A 179 -8.94 -16.86 1.24
CA ILE A 179 -9.80 -17.48 0.23
C ILE A 179 -9.61 -19.01 0.22
N PHE A 180 -10.70 -19.75 0.09
CA PHE A 180 -10.79 -21.21 0.09
C PHE A 180 -10.29 -21.92 1.37
N ILE A 181 -9.87 -21.18 2.41
CA ILE A 181 -9.42 -21.73 3.68
C ILE A 181 -10.36 -21.35 4.81
N THR A 182 -10.58 -20.05 5.00
CA THR A 182 -11.47 -19.50 6.03
C THR A 182 -12.65 -18.75 5.43
N ARG A 183 -12.63 -18.48 4.15
CA ARG A 183 -13.69 -17.81 3.38
C ARG A 183 -13.89 -18.49 2.05
N ASP A 184 -15.15 -18.66 1.65
CA ASP A 184 -15.48 -18.98 0.26
C ASP A 184 -15.25 -17.77 -0.65
N TRP A 185 -15.44 -17.98 -1.95
CA TRP A 185 -15.26 -16.95 -2.98
C TRP A 185 -16.06 -15.68 -2.69
N LYS A 186 -17.37 -15.81 -2.38
CA LYS A 186 -18.25 -14.67 -2.13
C LYS A 186 -17.85 -13.89 -0.88
N ALA A 187 -17.53 -14.59 0.19
CA ALA A 187 -17.07 -13.98 1.44
C ALA A 187 -15.71 -13.29 1.29
N ALA A 188 -14.80 -13.83 0.45
CA ALA A 188 -13.52 -13.20 0.16
C ALA A 188 -13.69 -11.89 -0.62
N PHE A 189 -14.52 -11.87 -1.67
CA PHE A 189 -14.84 -10.63 -2.41
C PHE A 189 -15.47 -9.57 -1.50
N LYS A 190 -16.47 -9.97 -0.71
CA LYS A 190 -17.11 -9.07 0.26
C LYS A 190 -16.11 -8.52 1.27
N ARG A 191 -15.19 -9.37 1.78
CA ARG A 191 -14.14 -8.95 2.72
C ARG A 191 -13.16 -7.96 2.10
N LEU A 192 -12.81 -8.15 0.83
CA LEU A 192 -11.98 -7.22 0.07
C LEU A 192 -12.72 -5.92 -0.30
N GLY A 193 -14.04 -5.87 -0.11
CA GLY A 193 -14.86 -4.73 -0.50
C GLY A 193 -15.03 -4.60 -2.01
N TRP A 194 -14.93 -5.71 -2.73
CA TRP A 194 -15.26 -5.78 -4.15
C TRP A 194 -16.76 -6.00 -4.30
N GLU A 195 -17.47 -4.93 -4.51
CA GLU A 195 -18.93 -4.92 -4.61
C GLU A 195 -19.38 -4.31 -5.93
N LYS A 196 -20.57 -4.72 -6.40
CA LYS A 196 -21.16 -4.10 -7.58
C LYS A 196 -21.37 -2.60 -7.29
N PRO A 197 -20.78 -1.69 -8.08
CA PRO A 197 -20.91 -0.27 -7.84
C PRO A 197 -22.36 0.20 -8.06
N THR A 198 -22.83 1.06 -7.16
CA THR A 198 -24.04 1.88 -7.36
C THR A 198 -23.66 3.18 -8.03
N TRP A 199 -24.64 3.93 -8.52
CA TRP A 199 -24.40 5.27 -9.06
C TRP A 199 -23.76 6.23 -8.06
N ALA A 200 -24.08 6.09 -6.77
CA ALA A 200 -23.42 6.84 -5.69
C ALA A 200 -21.93 6.49 -5.60
N HIS A 201 -21.58 5.20 -5.68
CA HIS A 201 -20.18 4.74 -5.68
C HIS A 201 -19.41 5.28 -6.90
N VAL A 202 -20.03 5.28 -8.07
CA VAL A 202 -19.43 5.87 -9.29
C VAL A 202 -19.24 7.38 -9.12
N GLY A 203 -20.25 8.10 -8.63
CA GLY A 203 -20.17 9.54 -8.39
C GLY A 203 -19.08 9.92 -7.40
N ILE A 204 -18.94 9.16 -6.29
CA ILE A 204 -17.85 9.35 -5.33
C ILE A 204 -16.50 9.02 -5.98
N GLY A 205 -16.40 7.93 -6.75
CA GLY A 205 -15.19 7.59 -7.50
C GLY A 205 -14.74 8.72 -8.45
N LEU A 206 -15.67 9.31 -9.19
CA LEU A 206 -15.40 10.46 -10.05
C LEU A 206 -14.96 11.70 -9.23
N ALA A 207 -15.61 11.96 -8.10
CA ALA A 207 -15.20 13.04 -7.19
C ALA A 207 -13.78 12.81 -6.63
N LEU A 208 -13.38 11.55 -6.37
CA LEU A 208 -12.01 11.22 -5.96
C LEU A 208 -11.00 11.49 -7.08
N ILE A 209 -11.35 11.29 -8.36
CA ILE A 209 -10.47 11.67 -9.48
C ILE A 209 -10.23 13.18 -9.48
N VAL A 210 -11.31 13.97 -9.39
CA VAL A 210 -11.22 15.44 -9.34
C VAL A 210 -10.42 15.91 -8.13
N PHE A 211 -10.70 15.30 -6.96
CA PHE A 211 -9.93 15.56 -5.74
C PHE A 211 -8.43 15.27 -5.94
N SER A 212 -8.07 14.16 -6.59
CA SER A 212 -6.66 13.79 -6.80
C SER A 212 -5.91 14.84 -7.61
N PHE A 213 -6.50 15.35 -8.70
CA PHE A 213 -5.89 16.43 -9.47
C PHE A 213 -5.81 17.74 -8.68
N GLY A 214 -6.86 18.09 -7.95
CA GLY A 214 -6.85 19.27 -7.08
C GLY A 214 -5.82 19.18 -5.97
N PHE A 215 -5.66 18.00 -5.39
CA PHE A 215 -4.65 17.72 -4.36
C PHE A 215 -3.23 17.80 -4.93
N ASP A 216 -2.97 17.22 -6.10
CA ASP A 216 -1.67 17.31 -6.78
C ASP A 216 -1.28 18.76 -7.06
N LEU A 217 -2.23 19.56 -7.59
CA LEU A 217 -2.00 20.98 -7.86
C LEU A 217 -1.70 21.73 -6.54
N ALA A 218 -2.55 21.56 -5.53
CA ALA A 218 -2.37 22.24 -4.24
C ALA A 218 -1.05 21.85 -3.56
N TRP A 219 -0.67 20.57 -3.62
CA TRP A 219 0.59 20.07 -3.07
C TRP A 219 1.79 20.63 -3.82
N SER A 220 1.74 20.65 -5.15
CA SER A 220 2.79 21.24 -5.98
C SER A 220 2.99 22.73 -5.67
N LEU A 221 1.91 23.50 -5.54
CA LEU A 221 1.98 24.92 -5.16
C LEU A 221 2.52 25.12 -3.75
N TYR A 222 2.11 24.27 -2.79
CA TYR A 222 2.58 24.36 -1.42
C TYR A 222 4.06 24.00 -1.28
N THR A 223 4.54 23.01 -2.06
CA THR A 223 5.92 22.54 -1.99
C THR A 223 6.86 23.27 -2.94
N HIS A 224 6.36 24.21 -3.74
CA HIS A 224 7.18 25.03 -4.63
C HIS A 224 8.26 25.77 -3.84
N GLY A 225 9.51 25.57 -4.23
CA GLY A 225 10.67 26.17 -3.55
C GLY A 225 11.16 25.47 -2.27
N LEU A 226 10.54 24.39 -1.82
CA LEU A 226 11.02 23.60 -0.68
C LEU A 226 12.16 22.64 -1.04
N ALA A 227 12.42 22.42 -2.31
CA ALA A 227 13.50 21.57 -2.81
C ALA A 227 14.32 22.32 -3.86
N ASP A 228 15.58 21.89 -4.07
CA ASP A 228 16.50 22.49 -5.07
C ASP A 228 15.94 22.44 -6.49
N GLN A 229 15.06 21.46 -6.77
CA GLN A 229 14.27 21.42 -8.00
C GLN A 229 12.80 21.31 -7.64
N ASP A 230 11.97 21.99 -8.43
CA ASP A 230 10.52 21.90 -8.32
C ASP A 230 10.03 20.45 -8.44
N LEU A 231 9.19 20.03 -7.49
CA LEU A 231 8.64 18.68 -7.43
C LEU A 231 7.92 18.30 -8.73
N ALA A 232 7.15 19.23 -9.31
CA ALA A 232 6.44 18.99 -10.56
C ALA A 232 7.40 18.68 -11.71
N THR A 233 8.52 19.38 -11.78
CA THR A 233 9.58 19.13 -12.78
C THR A 233 10.18 17.75 -12.62
N LYS A 234 10.52 17.33 -11.38
CA LYS A 234 11.08 16.00 -11.12
C LYS A 234 10.10 14.89 -11.50
N LEU A 235 8.83 15.04 -11.13
CA LEU A 235 7.79 14.06 -11.46
C LEU A 235 7.50 14.01 -12.97
N SER A 236 7.46 15.16 -13.63
CA SER A 236 7.29 15.25 -15.08
C SER A 236 8.40 14.52 -15.82
N GLN A 237 9.67 14.79 -15.48
CA GLN A 237 10.82 14.13 -16.10
C GLN A 237 10.80 12.61 -15.88
N TYR A 238 10.46 12.16 -14.65
CA TYR A 238 10.36 10.74 -14.34
C TYR A 238 9.25 10.06 -15.16
N ASN A 239 8.09 10.65 -15.20
CA ASN A 239 6.93 10.08 -15.90
C ASN A 239 7.14 10.09 -17.41
N SER A 240 7.69 11.17 -17.99
CA SER A 240 8.01 11.23 -19.41
C SER A 240 8.98 10.14 -19.82
N GLY A 241 10.04 9.90 -19.03
CA GLY A 241 10.96 8.77 -19.27
C GLY A 241 10.28 7.41 -19.12
N THR A 242 9.45 7.23 -18.07
CA THR A 242 8.74 5.97 -17.83
C THR A 242 7.77 5.62 -18.96
N PHE A 243 7.06 6.61 -19.52
CA PHE A 243 6.06 6.42 -20.57
C PHE A 243 6.58 6.69 -21.98
N SER A 244 7.90 6.88 -22.16
CA SER A 244 8.55 7.18 -23.45
C SER A 244 8.37 6.09 -24.52
N VAL A 245 7.93 4.90 -24.17
CA VAL A 245 7.61 3.80 -25.12
C VAL A 245 6.29 4.00 -25.84
N ALA A 246 5.47 4.99 -25.45
CA ALA A 246 4.22 5.26 -26.12
C ALA A 246 4.48 5.94 -27.48
N ASP A 247 4.08 5.27 -28.55
CA ASP A 247 4.17 5.80 -29.91
C ASP A 247 2.74 6.01 -30.45
N GLY A 248 2.35 7.29 -30.48
CA GLY A 248 1.05 7.72 -30.96
C GLY A 248 -0.13 7.44 -30.01
N PHE A 249 -1.29 7.97 -30.39
CA PHE A 249 -2.52 8.00 -29.59
C PHE A 249 -2.95 6.59 -29.10
N GLY A 250 -2.94 5.59 -29.98
CA GLY A 250 -3.40 4.24 -29.64
C GLY A 250 -2.55 3.57 -28.57
N MET A 251 -1.22 3.70 -28.63
CA MET A 251 -0.30 3.15 -27.66
C MET A 251 -0.41 3.92 -26.33
N SER A 252 -0.57 5.23 -26.35
CA SER A 252 -0.78 6.05 -25.16
C SER A 252 -2.04 5.63 -24.40
N VAL A 253 -3.16 5.42 -25.12
CA VAL A 253 -4.41 4.90 -24.51
C VAL A 253 -4.21 3.51 -23.94
N PHE A 254 -3.51 2.61 -24.66
CA PHE A 254 -3.26 1.24 -24.19
C PHE A 254 -2.42 1.21 -22.92
N ILE A 255 -1.33 1.97 -22.86
CA ILE A 255 -0.46 2.07 -21.66
C ILE A 255 -1.24 2.66 -20.50
N ALA A 256 -2.04 3.71 -20.74
CA ALA A 256 -2.87 4.34 -19.72
C ALA A 256 -3.91 3.36 -19.15
N LEU A 257 -4.56 2.55 -20.00
CA LEU A 257 -5.49 1.50 -19.56
C LEU A 257 -4.77 0.42 -18.75
N CYS A 258 -3.62 -0.04 -19.19
CA CYS A 258 -2.83 -1.04 -18.46
C CYS A 258 -2.43 -0.50 -17.08
N THR A 259 -1.93 0.72 -16.99
CA THR A 259 -1.54 1.34 -15.72
C THR A 259 -2.76 1.52 -14.80
N ALA A 260 -3.86 2.03 -15.33
CA ALA A 260 -5.10 2.20 -14.57
C ALA A 260 -5.61 0.87 -13.98
N ILE A 261 -5.69 -0.16 -14.82
CA ILE A 261 -6.25 -1.45 -14.41
C ILE A 261 -5.27 -2.18 -13.47
N PHE A 262 -4.02 -2.36 -13.87
CA PHE A 262 -3.11 -3.22 -13.11
C PHE A 262 -2.64 -2.55 -11.82
N ALA A 263 -2.21 -1.28 -11.85
CA ALA A 263 -1.83 -0.60 -10.62
C ALA A 263 -3.07 -0.26 -9.77
N GLY A 264 -4.08 0.41 -10.35
CA GLY A 264 -5.24 0.86 -9.60
C GLY A 264 -6.02 -0.29 -8.94
N VAL A 265 -6.28 -1.41 -9.66
CA VAL A 265 -6.98 -2.57 -9.08
C VAL A 265 -6.10 -3.29 -8.06
N GLY A 266 -4.83 -3.58 -8.41
CA GLY A 266 -3.96 -4.36 -7.55
C GLY A 266 -3.66 -3.66 -6.24
N GLU A 267 -3.27 -2.39 -6.29
CA GLU A 267 -2.92 -1.60 -5.12
C GLU A 267 -4.13 -1.35 -4.22
N GLU A 268 -5.28 -0.96 -4.77
CA GLU A 268 -6.48 -0.77 -3.97
C GLU A 268 -6.97 -2.07 -3.33
N THR A 269 -6.87 -3.21 -4.04
CA THR A 269 -7.24 -4.50 -3.49
C THR A 269 -6.34 -4.88 -2.31
N LEU A 270 -5.04 -4.65 -2.40
CA LEU A 270 -4.11 -4.92 -1.31
C LEU A 270 -4.28 -3.91 -0.17
N ILE A 271 -4.17 -2.62 -0.47
CA ILE A 271 -4.10 -1.58 0.55
C ILE A 271 -5.46 -1.37 1.21
N ARG A 272 -6.53 -1.17 0.42
CA ARG A 272 -7.88 -0.87 0.94
C ARG A 272 -8.69 -2.13 1.24
N GLY A 273 -8.52 -3.16 0.40
CA GLY A 273 -9.26 -4.41 0.54
C GLY A 273 -8.70 -5.30 1.65
N ALA A 274 -7.43 -5.66 1.58
CA ALA A 274 -6.83 -6.63 2.49
C ALA A 274 -6.26 -6.00 3.77
N LEU A 275 -5.39 -4.98 3.65
CA LEU A 275 -4.60 -4.45 4.75
C LEU A 275 -5.38 -3.45 5.61
N GLN A 276 -5.97 -2.41 5.05
CA GLN A 276 -6.60 -1.34 5.82
C GLN A 276 -7.61 -1.84 6.87
N PRO A 277 -8.48 -2.82 6.60
CA PRO A 277 -9.38 -3.33 7.63
C PRO A 277 -8.67 -4.03 8.81
N ALA A 278 -7.47 -4.56 8.57
CA ALA A 278 -6.69 -5.26 9.59
C ALA A 278 -5.74 -4.35 10.36
N ILE A 279 -5.09 -3.39 9.69
CA ILE A 279 -4.03 -2.55 10.29
C ILE A 279 -4.44 -1.07 10.46
N GLY A 280 -5.63 -0.68 10.01
CA GLY A 280 -6.11 0.71 10.09
C GLY A 280 -5.72 1.57 8.89
N ILE A 281 -6.34 2.77 8.81
CA ILE A 281 -6.16 3.69 7.68
C ILE A 281 -4.73 4.25 7.65
N LEU A 282 -4.22 4.75 8.77
CA LEU A 282 -2.94 5.44 8.81
C LEU A 282 -1.76 4.51 8.46
N PRO A 283 -1.58 3.33 9.07
CA PRO A 283 -0.50 2.42 8.68
C PRO A 283 -0.60 1.98 7.21
N ALA A 284 -1.81 1.70 6.72
CA ALA A 284 -2.02 1.33 5.31
C ALA A 284 -1.66 2.48 4.36
N ALA A 285 -1.97 3.73 4.72
CA ALA A 285 -1.63 4.91 3.94
C ALA A 285 -0.11 5.18 3.92
N ILE A 286 0.56 5.03 5.05
CA ILE A 286 2.02 5.17 5.14
C ILE A 286 2.71 4.10 4.28
N LEU A 287 2.25 2.85 4.34
CA LEU A 287 2.79 1.79 3.48
C LEU A 287 2.60 2.13 2.01
N HIS A 288 1.43 2.63 1.61
CA HIS A 288 1.18 3.01 0.22
C HIS A 288 2.15 4.11 -0.25
N GLY A 289 2.40 5.13 0.57
CA GLY A 289 3.39 6.15 0.25
C GLY A 289 4.78 5.53 0.04
N ILE A 290 5.23 4.68 0.97
CA ILE A 290 6.57 4.10 0.91
C ILE A 290 6.75 3.06 -0.22
N LEU A 291 5.66 2.43 -0.69
CA LEU A 291 5.69 1.57 -1.88
C LEU A 291 6.07 2.36 -3.15
N HIS A 292 5.98 3.69 -3.12
CA HIS A 292 6.47 4.59 -4.18
C HIS A 292 7.95 4.97 -4.01
N ALA A 293 8.76 4.08 -3.43
CA ALA A 293 10.20 4.30 -3.20
C ALA A 293 11.03 4.53 -4.48
N GLN A 294 10.49 4.21 -5.67
CA GLN A 294 11.08 4.63 -6.95
C GLN A 294 11.20 6.16 -7.08
N PHE A 295 10.43 6.91 -6.29
CA PHE A 295 10.52 8.37 -6.18
C PHE A 295 11.36 8.82 -4.97
N ALA A 296 12.33 7.99 -4.52
CA ALA A 296 13.22 8.34 -3.39
C ALA A 296 13.99 9.66 -3.59
N HIS A 297 14.23 10.06 -4.84
CA HIS A 297 14.81 11.36 -5.20
C HIS A 297 13.86 12.55 -4.99
N ALA A 298 12.59 12.28 -4.72
CA ALA A 298 11.55 13.26 -4.42
C ALA A 298 10.74 12.82 -3.18
N PRO A 299 11.32 12.80 -1.96
CA PRO A 299 10.68 12.24 -0.77
C PRO A 299 9.39 12.96 -0.38
N ILE A 300 9.24 14.22 -0.76
CA ILE A 300 8.01 15.02 -0.58
C ILE A 300 6.84 14.37 -1.34
N PHE A 301 7.09 13.72 -2.47
CA PHE A 301 6.08 12.97 -3.21
C PHE A 301 5.62 11.71 -2.46
N ILE A 302 6.52 11.02 -1.78
CA ILE A 302 6.18 9.86 -0.95
C ILE A 302 5.21 10.26 0.17
N ILE A 303 5.44 11.44 0.77
CA ILE A 303 4.52 12.02 1.78
C ILE A 303 3.19 12.38 1.13
N GLN A 304 3.21 12.98 -0.05
CA GLN A 304 2.00 13.31 -0.82
C GLN A 304 1.14 12.05 -1.06
N VAL A 305 1.74 10.97 -1.55
CA VAL A 305 1.03 9.71 -1.79
C VAL A 305 0.47 9.13 -0.49
N ALA A 306 1.20 9.21 0.62
CA ALA A 306 0.69 8.76 1.93
C ALA A 306 -0.55 9.57 2.37
N LEU A 307 -0.52 10.90 2.23
CA LEU A 307 -1.65 11.78 2.57
C LEU A 307 -2.85 11.55 1.64
N TRP A 308 -2.61 11.45 0.33
CA TRP A 308 -3.63 11.09 -0.65
C TRP A 308 -4.25 9.73 -0.32
N SER A 309 -3.42 8.76 -0.01
CA SER A 309 -3.79 7.42 0.41
C SER A 309 -4.67 7.41 1.66
N MET A 310 -4.43 8.31 2.61
CA MET A 310 -5.27 8.46 3.80
C MET A 310 -6.69 8.92 3.42
N VAL A 311 -6.83 9.87 2.49
CA VAL A 311 -8.15 10.31 1.99
C VAL A 311 -8.88 9.17 1.27
N MET A 312 -8.19 8.41 0.41
CA MET A 312 -8.74 7.21 -0.22
C MET A 312 -9.17 6.17 0.83
N GLY A 313 -8.39 6.00 1.89
CA GLY A 313 -8.72 5.11 3.01
C GLY A 313 -9.97 5.56 3.77
N ILE A 314 -10.16 6.85 3.97
CA ILE A 314 -11.38 7.43 4.56
C ILE A 314 -12.57 7.18 3.62
N ALA A 315 -12.44 7.48 2.33
CA ALA A 315 -13.48 7.23 1.34
C ALA A 315 -13.91 5.75 1.32
N ARG A 316 -12.94 4.82 1.29
CA ARG A 316 -13.21 3.38 1.37
C ARG A 316 -13.99 3.01 2.62
N ARG A 317 -13.75 3.68 3.74
CA ARG A 317 -14.44 3.39 5.00
C ARG A 317 -15.93 3.70 4.94
N PHE A 318 -16.31 4.69 4.18
CA PHE A 318 -17.70 5.11 4.00
C PHE A 318 -18.38 4.48 2.77
N THR A 319 -17.59 3.85 1.90
CA THR A 319 -18.05 3.19 0.68
C THR A 319 -17.52 1.74 0.63
N ASN A 320 -16.77 1.41 -0.40
CA ASN A 320 -16.12 0.11 -0.60
C ASN A 320 -14.84 0.25 -1.43
N THR A 321 -14.10 -0.84 -1.59
CA THR A 321 -12.86 -0.84 -2.38
C THR A 321 -13.12 -0.59 -3.88
N THR A 322 -14.27 -1.02 -4.41
CA THR A 322 -14.63 -0.73 -5.81
C THR A 322 -14.70 0.76 -6.08
N THR A 323 -15.21 1.56 -5.14
CA THR A 323 -15.25 3.02 -5.26
C THR A 323 -13.86 3.63 -5.34
N THR A 324 -12.94 3.18 -4.50
CA THR A 324 -11.55 3.69 -4.53
C THR A 324 -10.78 3.19 -5.74
N ILE A 325 -11.06 1.98 -6.25
CA ILE A 325 -10.55 1.51 -7.55
C ILE A 325 -10.96 2.47 -8.67
N ILE A 326 -12.23 2.87 -8.73
CA ILE A 326 -12.70 3.82 -9.76
C ILE A 326 -11.91 5.14 -9.67
N GLY A 327 -11.76 5.69 -8.46
CA GLY A 327 -11.01 6.93 -8.23
C GLY A 327 -9.55 6.82 -8.63
N HIS A 328 -8.86 5.78 -8.14
CA HIS A 328 -7.43 5.56 -8.38
C HIS A 328 -7.13 5.21 -9.84
N ALA A 329 -7.86 4.24 -10.39
CA ALA A 329 -7.68 3.84 -11.79
C ALA A 329 -7.99 4.99 -12.75
N GLY A 330 -9.05 5.77 -12.49
CA GLY A 330 -9.37 6.94 -13.30
C GLY A 330 -8.29 8.02 -13.24
N PHE A 331 -7.76 8.31 -12.06
CA PHE A 331 -6.63 9.24 -11.91
C PHE A 331 -5.39 8.74 -12.66
N ASN A 332 -5.00 7.47 -12.47
CA ASN A 332 -3.86 6.87 -13.16
C ASN A 332 -4.04 6.87 -14.69
N PHE A 333 -5.27 6.60 -15.17
CA PHE A 333 -5.55 6.63 -16.60
C PHE A 333 -5.25 8.01 -17.19
N VAL A 334 -5.83 9.07 -16.61
CA VAL A 334 -5.67 10.43 -17.14
C VAL A 334 -4.20 10.87 -17.04
N THR A 335 -3.57 10.67 -15.89
CA THR A 335 -2.17 11.07 -15.68
C THR A 335 -1.24 10.35 -16.65
N THR A 336 -1.36 9.02 -16.75
CA THR A 336 -0.52 8.22 -17.66
C THR A 336 -0.75 8.61 -19.10
N PHE A 337 -2.01 8.82 -19.51
CA PHE A 337 -2.34 9.24 -20.88
C PHE A 337 -1.68 10.60 -21.23
N LEU A 338 -1.76 11.57 -20.32
CA LEU A 338 -1.17 12.89 -20.55
C LEU A 338 0.36 12.82 -20.73
N PHE A 339 1.06 12.02 -19.91
CA PHE A 339 2.52 11.84 -20.04
C PHE A 339 2.91 10.95 -21.22
N ALA A 340 2.10 9.95 -21.55
CA ALA A 340 2.37 9.07 -22.68
C ALA A 340 2.07 9.69 -24.03
N PHE A 341 1.14 10.64 -24.10
CA PHE A 341 0.73 11.32 -25.33
C PHE A 341 1.59 12.57 -25.64
N ASN A 342 2.09 13.23 -24.59
CA ASN A 342 2.98 14.40 -24.69
C ASN A 342 4.29 14.11 -23.92
N PRO A 343 5.14 13.20 -24.41
CA PRO A 343 6.36 12.79 -23.71
C PRO A 343 7.43 13.89 -23.65
#